data_7d13f82a52a5c66e87f29dc4821140f7
#
_entry.id   7d13f82a52a5c66e87f29dc4821140f7
#
_cell.length_a   1.000
_cell.length_b   1.000
_cell.length_c   1.000
_cell.angle_alpha   90.00
_cell.angle_beta   90.00
_cell.angle_gamma   90.00
#
_symmetry.space_group_name_H-M   'P 1'
#
loop_
_entity.id
_entity.type
_entity.pdbx_description
1 polymer ?
#
loop_
_entity_poly.entity_id
_entity_poly.type
_entity_poly.pdbx_seq_one_letter_code
_entity_poly.pdbx_strand_id
1 'polypeptide(L)'
;RLEWSQYVGNPNTEHEVNSGPVDLSLHQRAYDYIPNPPQYTYGDLKYIVSSLKEQGKLLTGKTIRVGETFDPGPEFAKSEFKYKKHPEICMGNTMGAKTFVCCYATLNEDKEHYAGFPSGIPQGTPFGTFFGKQSQHFLTDMGFDFLWLSNGLGFGMETWSATGAVFDGKKFHPEKLNDTREKIIDFWTKFRAECPDFRIETRGTNISVGADLAKDGVDLKAIYNGGFNLLPPPNSPWAALDGNFGLELAGYMSRISELPDDRYLFRYYTHDPWWANSPWLDRYGREAHDIYLPMAVTRIDADGNVKLPTHLTFLTIDDSYGNMPEQVPSEVIPHILQGRRTSPDQPGLIVWVYPFDEYHDWAYKQPERIEEIYYGDWFIQQAINDGFPMNTVVSSGNFTKLMEEGKNTFDESILVSIVPDAGSE
;
A
#
# COMPACT_ATOMS: atom_id res chain seq x y z
N ARG A 1 17.80 -6.76 -0.80
CA ARG A 1 17.34 -7.41 0.43
C ARG A 1 17.07 -8.90 0.27
N LEU A 2 16.34 -9.33 -0.75
CA LEU A 2 16.09 -10.76 -0.97
C LEU A 2 17.37 -11.56 -1.12
N GLU A 3 18.35 -11.00 -1.79
CA GLU A 3 19.68 -11.61 -2.04
C GLU A 3 20.73 -11.22 -0.99
N TRP A 4 20.32 -10.56 0.08
CA TRP A 4 21.26 -10.10 1.08
C TRP A 4 22.03 -11.23 1.75
N SER A 5 23.34 -11.15 1.72
CA SER A 5 24.23 -12.05 2.43
C SER A 5 25.34 -11.26 3.12
N GLN A 6 25.51 -11.46 4.42
CA GLN A 6 26.62 -10.88 5.17
C GLN A 6 27.97 -11.52 4.82
N TYR A 7 27.95 -12.66 4.11
CA TYR A 7 29.18 -13.40 3.75
C TYR A 7 29.75 -12.96 2.41
N VAL A 8 28.94 -12.38 1.58
CA VAL A 8 29.33 -11.90 0.25
C VAL A 8 28.86 -10.44 0.15
N GLY A 9 29.81 -9.52 0.25
CA GLY A 9 29.53 -8.15 -0.14
C GLY A 9 29.08 -8.20 -1.60
N ASN A 10 27.83 -7.83 -1.87
CA ASN A 10 27.30 -7.86 -3.23
C ASN A 10 27.31 -6.44 -3.79
N PRO A 11 28.37 -6.01 -4.51
CA PRO A 11 28.31 -4.78 -5.26
C PRO A 11 27.25 -4.95 -6.34
N ASN A 12 26.37 -4.00 -6.46
CA ASN A 12 25.46 -3.95 -7.60
C ASN A 12 26.28 -3.67 -8.87
N THR A 13 26.71 -4.72 -9.54
CA THR A 13 27.54 -4.64 -10.75
C THR A 13 26.72 -4.68 -12.03
N GLU A 14 25.43 -5.00 -11.94
CA GLU A 14 24.57 -5.07 -13.09
C GLU A 14 23.70 -3.82 -13.20
N HIS A 15 23.85 -3.12 -14.30
CA HIS A 15 23.14 -1.87 -14.59
C HIS A 15 21.83 -2.07 -15.37
N GLU A 16 21.39 -3.29 -15.55
CA GLU A 16 20.16 -3.53 -16.28
C GLU A 16 18.93 -3.25 -15.42
N VAL A 17 18.16 -2.28 -15.82
CA VAL A 17 16.94 -1.86 -15.13
C VAL A 17 15.78 -2.79 -15.40
N ASN A 18 15.73 -3.34 -16.56
CA ASN A 18 14.56 -4.09 -16.97
C ASN A 18 14.85 -5.57 -17.06
N SER A 19 14.33 -6.33 -16.13
CA SER A 19 14.69 -7.73 -16.05
C SER A 19 13.58 -8.65 -15.68
N GLY A 20 12.43 -8.11 -15.57
CA GLY A 20 11.27 -8.96 -15.49
C GLY A 20 11.07 -9.67 -16.83
N PRO A 21 10.18 -10.65 -16.86
CA PRO A 21 9.72 -11.27 -18.10
C PRO A 21 8.94 -10.31 -19.01
N VAL A 22 8.71 -9.08 -18.57
CA VAL A 22 8.03 -8.01 -19.29
C VAL A 22 9.03 -6.93 -19.60
N ASP A 23 9.08 -6.51 -20.84
CA ASP A 23 9.82 -5.31 -21.24
C ASP A 23 9.06 -4.07 -20.74
N LEU A 24 9.56 -3.49 -19.67
CA LEU A 24 9.04 -2.26 -19.11
C LEU A 24 9.95 -1.11 -19.52
N SER A 25 9.81 -0.67 -20.76
CA SER A 25 10.59 0.41 -21.35
C SER A 25 10.61 1.70 -20.52
N LEU A 26 9.62 1.90 -19.66
CA LEU A 26 9.57 3.00 -18.69
C LEU A 26 10.74 2.99 -17.71
N HIS A 27 11.21 1.82 -17.30
CA HIS A 27 12.28 1.66 -16.33
C HIS A 27 13.68 1.83 -16.92
N GLN A 28 13.81 1.82 -18.22
CA GLN A 28 15.08 2.08 -18.89
C GLN A 28 15.46 3.55 -18.91
N ARG A 29 14.54 4.46 -18.69
CA ARG A 29 14.79 5.90 -18.75
C ARG A 29 15.95 6.36 -17.87
N ALA A 30 16.06 5.84 -16.66
CA ALA A 30 17.15 6.21 -15.76
C ALA A 30 18.54 5.89 -16.36
N TYR A 31 18.64 4.87 -17.20
CA TYR A 31 19.90 4.48 -17.86
C TYR A 31 20.20 5.27 -19.12
N ASP A 32 19.17 5.70 -19.82
CA ASP A 32 19.35 6.56 -21.00
C ASP A 32 19.96 7.91 -20.62
N TYR A 33 19.82 8.30 -19.38
CA TYR A 33 20.28 9.60 -18.89
C TYR A 33 21.70 9.59 -18.30
N ILE A 34 22.14 8.50 -17.71
CA ILE A 34 23.48 8.38 -17.13
C ILE A 34 24.25 7.24 -17.80
N PRO A 35 25.01 7.54 -18.86
CA PRO A 35 25.96 6.57 -19.36
C PRO A 35 26.99 6.26 -18.26
N ASN A 36 27.13 5.02 -17.86
CA ASN A 36 27.97 4.55 -16.76
C ASN A 36 27.53 5.07 -15.37
N PRO A 37 26.35 4.68 -14.88
CA PRO A 37 25.90 5.05 -13.55
C PRO A 37 26.88 4.54 -12.49
N PRO A 38 27.04 5.27 -11.37
CA PRO A 38 27.93 4.83 -10.29
C PRO A 38 27.47 3.49 -9.71
N GLN A 39 28.42 2.63 -9.43
CA GLN A 39 28.15 1.38 -8.73
C GLN A 39 28.15 1.62 -7.23
N TYR A 40 27.04 1.30 -6.58
CA TYR A 40 26.90 1.39 -5.13
C TYR A 40 27.00 0.01 -4.49
N THR A 41 27.68 -0.02 -3.35
CA THR A 41 27.76 -1.20 -2.48
C THR A 41 26.76 -1.09 -1.33
N TYR A 42 26.54 -2.19 -0.61
CA TYR A 42 25.78 -2.13 0.64
C TYR A 42 26.48 -1.28 1.72
N GLY A 43 27.82 -1.17 1.66
CA GLY A 43 28.58 -0.23 2.48
C GLY A 43 28.19 1.22 2.21
N ASP A 44 28.05 1.59 0.95
CA ASP A 44 27.57 2.92 0.54
C ASP A 44 26.14 3.16 1.02
N LEU A 45 25.25 2.19 0.87
CA LEU A 45 23.88 2.28 1.38
C LEU A 45 23.84 2.52 2.89
N LYS A 46 24.62 1.75 3.65
CA LYS A 46 24.74 1.95 5.11
C LYS A 46 25.24 3.34 5.47
N TYR A 47 26.24 3.84 4.74
CA TYR A 47 26.74 5.19 4.91
C TYR A 47 25.68 6.25 4.61
N ILE A 48 24.93 6.07 3.52
CA ILE A 48 23.82 6.97 3.15
C ILE A 48 22.77 7.00 4.26
N VAL A 49 22.32 5.84 4.74
CA VAL A 49 21.32 5.75 5.81
C VAL A 49 21.78 6.45 7.08
N SER A 50 23.02 6.21 7.51
CA SER A 50 23.56 6.85 8.70
C SER A 50 23.71 8.36 8.53
N SER A 51 24.18 8.80 7.37
CA SER A 51 24.33 10.23 7.04
C SER A 51 23.02 10.97 7.01
N LEU A 52 21.96 10.37 6.43
CA LEU A 52 20.62 10.96 6.43
C LEU A 52 20.09 11.17 7.85
N LYS A 53 20.29 10.19 8.73
CA LYS A 53 19.87 10.31 10.14
C LYS A 53 20.62 11.40 10.88
N GLU A 54 21.94 11.43 10.73
CA GLU A 54 22.82 12.41 11.40
C GLU A 54 22.55 13.82 10.90
N GLN A 55 22.64 14.04 9.60
CA GLN A 55 22.46 15.35 8.99
C GLN A 55 21.02 15.86 9.14
N GLY A 56 20.07 14.99 8.97
CA GLY A 56 18.66 15.35 9.17
C GLY A 56 18.38 15.77 10.62
N LYS A 57 18.98 15.12 11.61
CA LYS A 57 18.88 15.52 13.01
C LYS A 57 19.56 16.88 13.27
N LEU A 58 20.74 17.11 12.70
CA LEU A 58 21.44 18.38 12.81
C LEU A 58 20.64 19.54 12.22
N LEU A 59 20.06 19.33 11.03
CA LEU A 59 19.30 20.36 10.32
C LEU A 59 17.94 20.65 10.94
N THR A 60 17.25 19.66 11.45
CA THR A 60 15.85 19.78 11.89
C THR A 60 15.65 19.78 13.41
N GLY A 61 16.65 19.36 14.17
CA GLY A 61 16.54 19.08 15.60
C GLY A 61 15.62 17.89 15.95
N LYS A 62 15.13 17.15 14.93
CA LYS A 62 14.21 16.02 15.09
C LYS A 62 14.91 14.69 14.86
N THR A 63 14.37 13.62 15.44
CA THR A 63 14.79 12.27 15.10
C THR A 63 14.32 11.95 13.68
N ILE A 64 15.29 11.67 12.80
CA ILE A 64 15.00 11.20 11.45
C ILE A 64 15.03 9.69 11.44
N ARG A 65 13.98 9.09 10.90
CA ARG A 65 13.89 7.66 10.67
C ARG A 65 14.01 7.40 9.17
N VAL A 66 14.81 6.43 8.81
CA VAL A 66 15.01 6.03 7.41
C VAL A 66 14.46 4.63 7.23
N GLY A 67 13.55 4.48 6.30
CA GLY A 67 12.95 3.18 5.96
C GLY A 67 13.48 2.65 4.65
N GLU A 68 13.28 1.35 4.46
CA GLU A 68 13.60 0.66 3.21
C GLU A 68 12.29 0.25 2.52
N THR A 69 12.28 0.29 1.20
CA THR A 69 11.15 -0.10 0.38
C THR A 69 11.35 -1.48 -0.21
N PHE A 70 10.34 -2.32 -0.12
CA PHE A 70 10.27 -3.54 -0.90
C PHE A 70 9.13 -3.45 -1.93
N ASP A 71 9.50 -3.58 -3.19
CA ASP A 71 8.54 -3.69 -4.28
C ASP A 71 8.39 -5.16 -4.72
N PRO A 72 7.15 -5.71 -4.71
CA PRO A 72 6.93 -7.08 -5.16
C PRO A 72 6.98 -7.23 -6.68
N GLY A 73 6.82 -6.14 -7.43
CA GLY A 73 6.74 -6.13 -8.89
C GLY A 73 8.09 -5.87 -9.58
N PRO A 74 8.05 -5.61 -10.87
CA PRO A 74 9.23 -5.34 -11.68
C PRO A 74 9.64 -3.87 -11.75
N GLU A 75 8.95 -2.97 -11.02
CA GLU A 75 8.99 -1.54 -11.31
C GLU A 75 10.36 -0.87 -11.10
N PHE A 76 11.10 -1.25 -10.05
CA PHE A 76 12.25 -0.47 -9.64
C PHE A 76 13.60 -1.09 -9.96
N ALA A 77 13.69 -2.40 -10.10
CA ALA A 77 14.97 -3.04 -10.39
C ALA A 77 14.81 -4.46 -10.90
N LYS A 78 15.78 -4.86 -11.70
CA LYS A 78 16.04 -6.24 -12.00
C LYS A 78 16.30 -7.03 -10.72
N SER A 79 15.58 -8.11 -10.53
CA SER A 79 15.84 -9.04 -9.44
C SER A 79 16.12 -10.42 -10.01
N GLU A 80 17.38 -10.83 -9.94
CA GLU A 80 17.73 -12.21 -10.29
C GLU A 80 17.03 -13.21 -9.37
N PHE A 81 16.89 -12.84 -8.09
CA PHE A 81 16.19 -13.67 -7.12
C PHE A 81 14.76 -13.96 -7.57
N LYS A 82 13.99 -12.93 -7.92
CA LYS A 82 12.57 -13.09 -8.29
C LYS A 82 12.38 -13.81 -9.64
N TYR A 83 13.21 -13.51 -10.61
CA TYR A 83 12.92 -13.87 -12.01
C TYR A 83 13.78 -14.99 -12.58
N LYS A 84 14.94 -15.26 -11.96
CA LYS A 84 15.84 -16.30 -12.40
C LYS A 84 15.95 -17.44 -11.38
N LYS A 85 16.18 -17.12 -10.10
CA LYS A 85 16.41 -18.14 -9.06
C LYS A 85 15.11 -18.71 -8.51
N HIS A 86 14.16 -17.84 -8.18
CA HIS A 86 12.89 -18.19 -7.54
C HIS A 86 11.65 -17.65 -8.28
N PRO A 87 11.50 -17.94 -9.59
CA PRO A 87 10.32 -17.48 -10.33
C PRO A 87 9.00 -18.06 -9.80
N GLU A 88 9.05 -19.14 -9.04
CA GLU A 88 7.88 -19.76 -8.42
C GLU A 88 7.16 -18.85 -7.42
N ILE A 89 7.83 -17.84 -6.87
CA ILE A 89 7.17 -16.89 -5.97
C ILE A 89 6.38 -15.81 -6.72
N CYS A 90 6.63 -15.63 -8.02
CA CYS A 90 5.94 -14.65 -8.86
C CYS A 90 4.68 -15.27 -9.45
N MET A 91 3.54 -15.06 -8.78
CA MET A 91 2.27 -15.68 -9.17
C MET A 91 1.28 -14.68 -9.79
N GLY A 92 1.33 -13.43 -9.40
CA GLY A 92 0.45 -12.38 -9.92
C GLY A 92 0.70 -12.11 -11.40
N ASN A 93 -0.39 -11.97 -12.16
CA ASN A 93 -0.35 -11.89 -13.62
C ASN A 93 -0.59 -10.47 -14.15
N THR A 94 -0.41 -9.46 -13.32
CA THR A 94 -0.48 -8.06 -13.73
C THR A 94 0.51 -7.78 -14.85
N MET A 95 0.15 -6.91 -15.75
CA MET A 95 0.93 -6.57 -16.96
C MET A 95 1.13 -7.76 -17.92
N GLY A 96 0.27 -8.77 -17.84
CA GLY A 96 0.27 -9.89 -18.78
C GLY A 96 1.34 -10.95 -18.54
N ALA A 97 2.07 -10.88 -17.43
CA ALA A 97 3.08 -11.87 -17.06
C ALA A 97 3.17 -12.06 -15.53
N LYS A 98 3.75 -13.17 -15.11
CA LYS A 98 3.97 -13.48 -13.69
C LYS A 98 5.15 -12.67 -13.17
N THR A 99 4.90 -11.45 -12.75
CA THR A 99 5.93 -10.50 -12.31
C THR A 99 5.84 -10.12 -10.85
N PHE A 100 4.68 -10.26 -10.22
CA PHE A 100 4.47 -9.87 -8.83
C PHE A 100 4.65 -11.04 -7.89
N VAL A 101 5.42 -10.80 -6.82
CA VAL A 101 5.58 -11.76 -5.72
C VAL A 101 4.25 -11.93 -4.99
N CYS A 102 3.81 -13.17 -4.90
CA CYS A 102 2.69 -13.56 -4.06
C CYS A 102 3.14 -13.74 -2.61
N CYS A 103 2.48 -13.05 -1.68
CA CYS A 103 2.89 -13.09 -0.27
C CYS A 103 2.85 -14.49 0.35
N TYR A 104 1.95 -15.36 -0.10
CA TYR A 104 1.82 -16.74 0.41
C TYR A 104 2.48 -17.79 -0.48
N ALA A 105 3.38 -17.38 -1.37
CA ALA A 105 4.17 -18.33 -2.14
C ALA A 105 5.15 -19.13 -1.26
N THR A 106 5.69 -20.20 -1.81
CA THR A 106 6.73 -21.01 -1.19
C THR A 106 7.93 -21.10 -2.11
N LEU A 107 9.14 -21.09 -1.52
CA LEU A 107 10.40 -21.16 -2.26
C LEU A 107 10.81 -22.62 -2.45
N ASN A 108 11.40 -22.89 -3.61
CA ASN A 108 12.13 -24.11 -3.86
C ASN A 108 13.46 -24.14 -3.11
N GLU A 109 14.08 -25.32 -3.03
CA GLU A 109 15.41 -25.46 -2.47
C GLU A 109 16.43 -24.59 -3.23
N ASP A 110 17.25 -23.84 -2.47
CA ASP A 110 18.40 -23.13 -2.99
C ASP A 110 19.60 -23.35 -2.06
N LYS A 111 20.77 -23.60 -2.63
CA LYS A 111 22.01 -23.86 -1.88
C LYS A 111 22.86 -22.62 -1.67
N GLU A 112 22.46 -21.49 -2.19
CA GLU A 112 23.16 -20.24 -1.97
C GLU A 112 23.05 -19.76 -0.52
N HIS A 113 24.04 -18.99 -0.09
CA HIS A 113 24.12 -18.49 1.28
C HIS A 113 23.44 -17.12 1.38
N TYR A 114 22.38 -17.07 2.18
CA TYR A 114 21.66 -15.83 2.50
C TYR A 114 21.86 -15.49 3.98
N ALA A 115 21.74 -14.22 4.33
CA ALA A 115 21.91 -13.80 5.72
C ALA A 115 20.96 -14.52 6.69
N GLY A 116 19.70 -14.67 6.32
CA GLY A 116 18.70 -15.43 7.07
C GLY A 116 18.76 -16.95 6.87
N PHE A 117 19.51 -17.41 5.86
CA PHE A 117 19.62 -18.82 5.48
C PHE A 117 21.08 -19.16 5.09
N PRO A 118 21.99 -19.18 6.06
CA PRO A 118 23.43 -19.36 5.79
C PRO A 118 23.78 -20.75 5.21
N SER A 119 22.90 -21.73 5.34
CA SER A 119 23.06 -23.07 4.76
C SER A 119 22.21 -23.32 3.52
N GLY A 120 21.64 -22.27 2.94
CA GLY A 120 20.68 -22.36 1.84
C GLY A 120 19.22 -22.41 2.27
N ILE A 121 18.32 -22.24 1.32
CA ILE A 121 16.87 -22.23 1.51
C ILE A 121 16.33 -23.66 1.39
N PRO A 122 15.67 -24.22 2.41
CA PRO A 122 15.05 -25.54 2.32
C PRO A 122 13.85 -25.53 1.35
N GLN A 123 13.60 -26.66 0.69
CA GLN A 123 12.42 -26.86 -0.17
C GLN A 123 11.12 -26.56 0.61
N GLY A 124 10.25 -25.78 0.01
CA GLY A 124 8.93 -25.46 0.58
C GLY A 124 8.97 -24.38 1.67
N THR A 125 10.07 -23.63 1.79
CA THR A 125 10.15 -22.50 2.74
C THR A 125 9.08 -21.45 2.40
N PRO A 126 8.17 -21.10 3.33
CA PRO A 126 7.20 -20.06 3.09
C PRO A 126 7.87 -18.70 2.84
N PHE A 127 7.36 -17.95 1.88
CA PHE A 127 7.91 -16.63 1.55
C PHE A 127 7.90 -15.68 2.78
N GLY A 128 6.85 -15.72 3.60
CA GLY A 128 6.80 -14.93 4.83
C GLY A 128 7.97 -15.20 5.79
N THR A 129 8.33 -16.48 5.98
CA THR A 129 9.49 -16.87 6.78
C THR A 129 10.80 -16.39 6.15
N PHE A 130 10.98 -16.63 4.87
CA PHE A 130 12.19 -16.20 4.16
C PHE A 130 12.32 -14.67 4.19
N PHE A 131 11.28 -13.97 3.79
CA PHE A 131 11.27 -12.52 3.70
C PHE A 131 11.43 -11.86 5.08
N GLY A 132 10.82 -12.42 6.12
CA GLY A 132 10.98 -11.95 7.49
C GLY A 132 12.44 -12.04 7.97
N LYS A 133 13.07 -13.20 7.83
CA LYS A 133 14.49 -13.39 8.21
C LYS A 133 15.42 -12.47 7.44
N GLN A 134 15.29 -12.42 6.12
CA GLN A 134 16.11 -11.54 5.29
C GLN A 134 15.90 -10.06 5.65
N SER A 135 14.66 -9.64 5.89
CA SER A 135 14.37 -8.26 6.28
C SER A 135 14.95 -7.92 7.65
N GLN A 136 14.83 -8.79 8.65
CA GLN A 136 15.41 -8.57 9.98
C GLN A 136 16.93 -8.34 9.89
N HIS A 137 17.64 -9.17 9.15
CA HIS A 137 19.07 -9.04 8.97
C HIS A 137 19.43 -7.77 8.19
N PHE A 138 18.80 -7.57 7.05
CA PHE A 138 19.11 -6.45 6.16
C PHE A 138 18.85 -5.09 6.81
N LEU A 139 17.68 -4.91 7.41
CA LEU A 139 17.30 -3.65 8.04
C LEU A 139 18.23 -3.32 9.22
N THR A 140 18.59 -4.34 10.01
CA THR A 140 19.54 -4.19 11.11
C THR A 140 20.92 -3.81 10.60
N ASP A 141 21.46 -4.54 9.63
CA ASP A 141 22.81 -4.34 9.11
C ASP A 141 22.97 -2.98 8.41
N MET A 142 21.96 -2.54 7.68
CA MET A 142 21.96 -1.25 6.99
C MET A 142 21.57 -0.08 7.90
N GLY A 143 20.99 -0.35 9.07
CA GLY A 143 20.56 0.66 10.02
C GLY A 143 19.24 1.33 9.66
N PHE A 144 18.35 0.66 8.95
CA PHE A 144 16.99 1.14 8.71
C PHE A 144 16.12 1.08 9.97
N ASP A 145 15.06 1.89 10.02
CA ASP A 145 14.15 1.98 11.16
C ASP A 145 12.78 1.33 10.91
N PHE A 146 12.40 1.16 9.66
CA PHE A 146 11.14 0.55 9.26
C PHE A 146 11.21 -0.01 7.85
N LEU A 147 10.23 -0.83 7.51
CA LEU A 147 10.05 -1.41 6.18
C LEU A 147 8.75 -0.89 5.57
N TRP A 148 8.83 -0.36 4.37
CA TRP A 148 7.67 -0.05 3.56
C TRP A 148 7.44 -1.13 2.50
N LEU A 149 6.24 -1.73 2.51
CA LEU A 149 5.81 -2.70 1.50
C LEU A 149 5.02 -1.98 0.42
N SER A 150 5.61 -1.91 -0.76
CA SER A 150 4.97 -1.31 -1.93
C SER A 150 3.93 -2.24 -2.55
N ASN A 151 3.08 -1.68 -3.39
CA ASN A 151 2.17 -2.40 -4.30
C ASN A 151 1.34 -3.50 -3.63
N GLY A 152 0.87 -3.26 -2.40
CA GLY A 152 -0.08 -4.11 -1.69
C GLY A 152 0.44 -5.50 -1.30
N LEU A 153 1.76 -5.71 -1.21
CA LEU A 153 2.29 -6.98 -0.71
C LEU A 153 1.70 -7.32 0.66
N GLY A 154 1.18 -8.52 0.80
CA GLY A 154 0.50 -8.98 2.01
C GLY A 154 -1.03 -8.83 1.97
N PHE A 155 -1.59 -8.32 0.88
CA PHE A 155 -3.02 -8.09 0.68
C PHE A 155 -3.57 -8.86 -0.53
N GLY A 156 -3.12 -10.08 -0.74
CA GLY A 156 -3.62 -10.95 -1.79
C GLY A 156 -2.55 -11.52 -2.70
N MET A 157 -2.99 -12.23 -3.72
CA MET A 157 -2.12 -12.79 -4.75
C MET A 157 -1.72 -11.74 -5.78
N GLU A 158 -2.68 -10.93 -6.17
CA GLU A 158 -2.54 -9.92 -7.21
C GLU A 158 -3.11 -8.59 -6.72
N THR A 159 -2.27 -7.60 -6.60
CA THR A 159 -2.61 -6.36 -5.91
C THR A 159 -2.97 -5.20 -6.84
N TRP A 160 -2.70 -5.36 -8.13
CA TRP A 160 -3.00 -4.33 -9.13
C TRP A 160 -4.22 -4.64 -10.00
N SER A 161 -4.65 -5.88 -10.02
CA SER A 161 -5.75 -6.33 -10.85
C SER A 161 -7.07 -6.34 -10.09
N ALA A 162 -8.15 -6.19 -10.82
CA ALA A 162 -9.50 -6.47 -10.33
C ALA A 162 -9.78 -7.98 -10.22
N THR A 163 -8.83 -8.83 -10.61
CA THR A 163 -8.88 -10.29 -10.46
C THR A 163 -7.95 -10.79 -9.37
N GLY A 164 -8.15 -12.02 -8.91
CA GLY A 164 -7.33 -12.64 -7.87
C GLY A 164 -7.56 -14.14 -7.76
N ALA A 165 -7.27 -14.71 -6.62
CA ALA A 165 -7.42 -16.16 -6.41
C ALA A 165 -8.90 -16.61 -6.40
N VAL A 166 -9.79 -15.74 -5.97
CA VAL A 166 -11.23 -16.01 -5.84
C VAL A 166 -12.02 -15.55 -7.06
N PHE A 167 -11.64 -14.43 -7.67
CA PHE A 167 -12.27 -13.95 -8.90
C PHE A 167 -11.29 -14.02 -10.07
N ASP A 168 -11.59 -14.84 -11.07
CA ASP A 168 -10.73 -15.07 -12.23
C ASP A 168 -10.95 -14.09 -13.40
N GLY A 169 -11.82 -13.11 -13.21
CA GLY A 169 -12.24 -12.13 -14.23
C GLY A 169 -13.51 -12.53 -14.99
N LYS A 170 -14.06 -13.72 -14.71
CA LYS A 170 -15.30 -14.22 -15.31
C LYS A 170 -16.23 -14.82 -14.28
N LYS A 171 -15.68 -15.51 -13.30
CA LYS A 171 -16.44 -16.26 -12.30
C LYS A 171 -15.78 -16.10 -10.93
N PHE A 172 -16.61 -16.02 -9.90
CA PHE A 172 -16.19 -16.13 -8.52
C PHE A 172 -16.08 -17.60 -8.10
N HIS A 173 -15.07 -17.89 -7.27
CA HIS A 173 -14.75 -19.17 -6.69
C HIS A 173 -14.77 -19.07 -5.16
N PRO A 174 -15.95 -18.87 -4.55
CA PRO A 174 -16.05 -18.60 -3.10
C PRO A 174 -15.53 -19.74 -2.24
N GLU A 175 -15.44 -20.96 -2.78
CA GLU A 175 -14.80 -22.10 -2.12
C GLU A 175 -13.32 -21.90 -1.80
N LYS A 176 -12.65 -20.92 -2.42
CA LYS A 176 -11.24 -20.58 -2.18
C LYS A 176 -11.06 -19.53 -1.09
N LEU A 177 -12.12 -18.82 -0.68
CA LEU A 177 -12.04 -17.68 0.24
C LEU A 177 -11.28 -18.01 1.53
N ASN A 178 -11.69 -19.07 2.23
CA ASN A 178 -11.10 -19.44 3.50
C ASN A 178 -9.62 -19.85 3.35
N ASP A 179 -9.31 -20.68 2.34
CA ASP A 179 -7.94 -21.12 2.08
C ASP A 179 -7.02 -19.92 1.78
N THR A 180 -7.48 -18.99 0.97
CA THR A 180 -6.69 -17.79 0.62
C THR A 180 -6.52 -16.86 1.82
N ARG A 181 -7.59 -16.64 2.58
CA ARG A 181 -7.56 -15.88 3.84
C ARG A 181 -6.50 -16.44 4.81
N GLU A 182 -6.54 -17.74 5.06
CA GLU A 182 -5.61 -18.41 5.96
C GLU A 182 -4.17 -18.25 5.50
N LYS A 183 -3.90 -18.39 4.21
CA LYS A 183 -2.58 -18.21 3.63
C LYS A 183 -2.06 -16.77 3.78
N ILE A 184 -2.92 -15.77 3.60
CA ILE A 184 -2.54 -14.36 3.77
C ILE A 184 -2.21 -14.06 5.25
N ILE A 185 -3.03 -14.52 6.17
CA ILE A 185 -2.77 -14.34 7.61
C ILE A 185 -1.51 -15.11 8.05
N ASP A 186 -1.29 -16.31 7.51
CA ASP A 186 -0.09 -17.10 7.74
C ASP A 186 1.18 -16.37 7.26
N PHE A 187 1.11 -15.67 6.12
CA PHE A 187 2.21 -14.82 5.67
C PHE A 187 2.57 -13.76 6.74
N TRP A 188 1.59 -13.01 7.23
CA TRP A 188 1.83 -11.98 8.24
C TRP A 188 2.38 -12.56 9.54
N THR A 189 1.84 -13.68 9.96
CA THR A 189 2.28 -14.40 11.16
C THR A 189 3.73 -14.84 11.04
N LYS A 190 4.08 -15.50 9.95
CA LYS A 190 5.43 -15.99 9.69
C LYS A 190 6.42 -14.86 9.48
N PHE A 191 6.02 -13.83 8.74
CA PHE A 191 6.85 -12.65 8.55
C PHE A 191 7.16 -11.98 9.90
N ARG A 192 6.15 -11.76 10.72
CA ARG A 192 6.32 -11.10 12.03
C ARG A 192 7.12 -11.92 13.02
N ALA A 193 6.97 -13.24 13.01
CA ALA A 193 7.77 -14.14 13.84
C ALA A 193 9.28 -14.01 13.56
N GLU A 194 9.66 -13.75 12.33
CA GLU A 194 11.06 -13.64 11.91
C GLU A 194 11.58 -12.19 11.84
N CYS A 195 10.69 -11.20 11.81
CA CYS A 195 11.02 -9.76 11.78
C CYS A 195 10.22 -9.00 12.85
N PRO A 196 10.47 -9.23 14.14
CA PRO A 196 9.69 -8.67 15.23
C PRO A 196 9.92 -7.18 15.47
N ASP A 197 11.11 -6.66 15.17
CA ASP A 197 11.59 -5.38 15.68
C ASP A 197 11.14 -4.18 14.84
N PHE A 198 10.85 -4.40 13.55
CA PHE A 198 10.62 -3.30 12.63
C PHE A 198 9.13 -3.03 12.41
N ARG A 199 8.75 -1.75 12.44
CA ARG A 199 7.43 -1.31 11.99
C ARG A 199 7.29 -1.56 10.49
N ILE A 200 6.10 -2.00 10.10
CA ILE A 200 5.74 -2.17 8.70
C ILE A 200 4.81 -1.04 8.30
N GLU A 201 5.18 -0.32 7.27
CA GLU A 201 4.30 0.57 6.54
C GLU A 201 3.88 -0.13 5.24
N THR A 202 2.63 0.03 4.85
CA THR A 202 2.12 -0.62 3.65
C THR A 202 1.55 0.40 2.70
N ARG A 203 1.55 0.06 1.43
CA ARG A 203 0.68 0.64 0.44
C ARG A 203 -0.48 -0.33 0.24
N GLY A 204 -1.71 0.17 0.24
CA GLY A 204 -2.87 -0.66 -0.09
C GLY A 204 -2.83 -1.16 -1.54
N THR A 205 -3.77 -1.99 -1.89
CA THR A 205 -4.04 -2.35 -3.29
C THR A 205 -4.57 -1.12 -4.04
N ASN A 206 -4.78 -1.25 -5.34
CA ASN A 206 -5.36 -0.17 -6.15
C ASN A 206 -6.90 -0.12 -6.09
N ILE A 207 -7.53 -1.01 -5.35
CA ILE A 207 -9.00 -1.12 -5.27
C ILE A 207 -9.49 -1.04 -3.83
N SER A 208 -10.80 -1.15 -3.61
CA SER A 208 -11.41 -1.04 -2.28
C SER A 208 -11.30 -2.33 -1.45
N VAL A 209 -11.61 -2.22 -0.16
CA VAL A 209 -11.62 -3.36 0.77
C VAL A 209 -12.61 -4.43 0.34
N GLY A 210 -13.81 -4.06 -0.07
CA GLY A 210 -14.82 -5.01 -0.54
C GLY A 210 -14.36 -5.78 -1.77
N ALA A 211 -13.76 -5.08 -2.73
CA ALA A 211 -13.22 -5.73 -3.92
C ALA A 211 -12.02 -6.66 -3.59
N ASP A 212 -11.10 -6.26 -2.72
CA ASP A 212 -9.98 -7.09 -2.27
C ASP A 212 -10.47 -8.35 -1.54
N LEU A 213 -11.45 -8.19 -0.67
CA LEU A 213 -12.07 -9.29 0.07
C LEU A 213 -12.70 -10.30 -0.91
N ALA A 214 -13.48 -9.80 -1.87
CA ALA A 214 -14.22 -10.66 -2.79
C ALA A 214 -13.34 -11.32 -3.84
N LYS A 215 -12.28 -10.65 -4.32
CA LYS A 215 -11.40 -11.23 -5.35
C LYS A 215 -10.31 -12.13 -4.82
N ASP A 216 -9.84 -11.89 -3.59
CA ASP A 216 -8.68 -12.57 -3.02
C ASP A 216 -8.87 -13.07 -1.58
N GLY A 217 -10.03 -12.86 -0.96
CA GLY A 217 -10.27 -13.26 0.43
C GLY A 217 -9.43 -12.48 1.44
N VAL A 218 -9.14 -11.21 1.17
CA VAL A 218 -8.32 -10.36 2.05
C VAL A 218 -9.12 -9.95 3.27
N ASP A 219 -8.89 -10.62 4.39
CA ASP A 219 -9.49 -10.27 5.68
C ASP A 219 -8.72 -9.11 6.34
N LEU A 220 -9.05 -7.89 5.92
CA LEU A 220 -8.39 -6.70 6.43
C LEU A 220 -8.61 -6.51 7.94
N LYS A 221 -9.78 -6.91 8.43
CA LYS A 221 -10.11 -6.89 9.86
C LYS A 221 -9.17 -7.77 10.67
N ALA A 222 -8.93 -9.00 10.21
CA ALA A 222 -7.98 -9.90 10.86
C ALA A 222 -6.53 -9.40 10.77
N ILE A 223 -6.14 -8.81 9.63
CA ILE A 223 -4.81 -8.23 9.45
C ILE A 223 -4.59 -7.06 10.43
N TYR A 224 -5.54 -6.15 10.54
CA TYR A 224 -5.43 -5.00 11.44
C TYR A 224 -5.36 -5.40 12.91
N ASN A 225 -6.13 -6.40 13.31
CA ASN A 225 -6.20 -6.87 14.69
C ASN A 225 -5.17 -7.95 15.02
N GLY A 226 -4.36 -8.37 14.05
CA GLY A 226 -3.39 -9.47 14.20
C GLY A 226 -2.13 -9.14 15.00
N GLY A 227 -1.95 -7.91 15.46
CA GLY A 227 -0.77 -7.50 16.23
C GLY A 227 0.52 -7.44 15.40
N PHE A 228 0.42 -7.26 14.09
CA PHE A 228 1.55 -7.30 13.15
C PHE A 228 2.40 -6.02 13.14
N ASN A 229 2.18 -5.08 14.05
CA ASN A 229 2.86 -3.77 14.09
C ASN A 229 2.83 -3.06 12.73
N LEU A 230 1.65 -3.06 12.15
CA LEU A 230 1.36 -2.55 10.82
C LEU A 230 0.77 -1.14 10.94
N LEU A 231 1.32 -0.19 10.19
CA LEU A 231 0.62 1.06 9.95
C LEU A 231 -0.37 0.82 8.80
N PRO A 232 -1.66 1.09 9.03
CA PRO A 232 -2.69 0.83 8.03
C PRO A 232 -2.37 1.44 6.66
N PRO A 233 -2.69 0.74 5.56
CA PRO A 233 -2.32 1.17 4.23
C PRO A 233 -2.98 2.48 3.84
N PRO A 234 -2.26 3.35 3.15
CA PRO A 234 -2.80 4.60 2.66
C PRO A 234 -3.69 4.38 1.42
N ASN A 235 -4.14 5.50 0.87
CA ASN A 235 -4.68 5.56 -0.47
C ASN A 235 -3.74 4.97 -1.53
N SER A 236 -4.28 4.72 -2.72
CA SER A 236 -3.51 4.38 -3.92
C SER A 236 -3.45 5.60 -4.86
N PRO A 237 -2.40 6.41 -4.81
CA PRO A 237 -2.32 7.62 -5.65
C PRO A 237 -2.28 7.34 -7.15
N TRP A 238 -2.00 6.11 -7.58
CA TRP A 238 -2.04 5.71 -8.99
C TRP A 238 -3.42 5.85 -9.62
N ALA A 239 -4.48 5.52 -8.89
CA ALA A 239 -5.84 5.70 -9.40
C ALA A 239 -6.12 7.17 -9.72
N ALA A 240 -5.67 8.06 -8.86
CA ALA A 240 -5.78 9.49 -9.09
C ALA A 240 -4.94 9.96 -10.29
N LEU A 241 -3.73 9.43 -10.46
CA LEU A 241 -2.86 9.73 -11.61
C LEU A 241 -3.50 9.31 -12.94
N ASP A 242 -4.25 8.22 -12.94
CA ASP A 242 -5.01 7.74 -14.10
C ASP A 242 -6.34 8.48 -14.31
N GLY A 243 -6.60 9.54 -13.57
CA GLY A 243 -7.82 10.32 -13.66
C GLY A 243 -9.02 9.71 -12.93
N ASN A 244 -8.81 8.68 -12.13
CA ASN A 244 -9.86 7.98 -11.38
C ASN A 244 -9.82 8.32 -9.88
N PHE A 245 -10.23 9.53 -9.54
CA PHE A 245 -10.32 9.98 -8.15
C PHE A 245 -11.29 9.15 -7.31
N GLY A 246 -12.39 8.73 -7.90
CA GLY A 246 -13.37 7.92 -7.21
C GLY A 246 -12.78 6.61 -6.70
N LEU A 247 -11.95 5.96 -7.51
CA LEU A 247 -11.26 4.74 -7.09
C LEU A 247 -10.28 5.00 -5.94
N GLU A 248 -9.50 6.08 -6.02
CA GLU A 248 -8.59 6.44 -4.94
C GLU A 248 -9.34 6.70 -3.63
N LEU A 249 -10.37 7.55 -3.68
CA LEU A 249 -11.09 7.98 -2.47
C LEU A 249 -11.95 6.85 -1.89
N ALA A 250 -12.68 6.10 -2.71
CA ALA A 250 -13.45 4.95 -2.24
C ALA A 250 -12.53 3.86 -1.65
N GLY A 251 -11.43 3.57 -2.33
CA GLY A 251 -10.42 2.65 -1.81
C GLY A 251 -9.83 3.11 -0.48
N TYR A 252 -9.50 4.40 -0.36
CA TYR A 252 -8.95 4.96 0.86
C TYR A 252 -9.99 4.97 2.00
N MET A 253 -11.17 5.51 1.76
CA MET A 253 -12.25 5.54 2.76
C MET A 253 -12.60 4.15 3.27
N SER A 254 -12.72 3.16 2.39
CA SER A 254 -13.00 1.78 2.79
C SER A 254 -11.96 1.23 3.75
N ARG A 255 -10.66 1.54 3.56
CA ARG A 255 -9.56 1.06 4.41
C ARG A 255 -9.47 1.72 5.76
N ILE A 256 -9.90 2.98 5.87
CA ILE A 256 -9.84 3.73 7.13
C ILE A 256 -11.16 3.71 7.90
N SER A 257 -12.22 3.14 7.34
CA SER A 257 -13.55 3.11 7.98
C SER A 257 -13.54 2.46 9.35
N GLU A 258 -12.72 1.39 9.52
CA GLU A 258 -12.52 0.71 10.78
C GLU A 258 -11.03 0.46 11.00
N LEU A 259 -10.47 0.95 12.09
CA LEU A 259 -9.05 0.86 12.43
C LEU A 259 -8.86 0.42 13.88
N PRO A 260 -7.80 -0.34 14.19
CA PRO A 260 -7.50 -0.77 15.56
C PRO A 260 -7.07 0.38 16.48
N ASP A 261 -6.55 1.45 15.91
CA ASP A 261 -6.16 2.68 16.61
C ASP A 261 -6.30 3.91 15.68
N ASP A 262 -5.92 5.08 16.17
CA ASP A 262 -6.05 6.33 15.43
C ASP A 262 -4.91 6.58 14.42
N ARG A 263 -3.94 5.69 14.33
CA ARG A 263 -2.78 5.87 13.46
C ARG A 263 -3.07 5.36 12.08
N TYR A 264 -3.02 6.25 11.11
CA TYR A 264 -3.07 5.92 9.70
C TYR A 264 -2.39 6.99 8.86
N LEU A 265 -2.16 6.68 7.61
CA LEU A 265 -1.28 7.45 6.74
C LEU A 265 -2.02 7.83 5.45
N PHE A 266 -1.73 9.02 4.94
CA PHE A 266 -2.07 9.45 3.60
C PHE A 266 -0.80 9.72 2.79
N ARG A 267 -0.80 9.34 1.51
CA ARG A 267 0.34 9.49 0.61
C ARG A 267 0.05 10.43 -0.53
N TYR A 268 1.02 11.30 -0.79
CA TYR A 268 1.05 12.17 -1.96
C TYR A 268 2.18 11.76 -2.90
N TYR A 269 1.93 11.79 -4.19
CA TYR A 269 2.98 11.89 -5.18
C TYR A 269 3.23 13.37 -5.48
N THR A 270 4.38 13.84 -5.09
CA THR A 270 4.82 15.21 -5.41
C THR A 270 5.58 15.26 -6.73
N HIS A 271 6.07 14.14 -7.20
CA HIS A 271 6.77 13.99 -8.46
C HIS A 271 6.47 12.60 -9.01
N ASP A 272 6.10 12.52 -10.27
CA ASP A 272 5.85 11.27 -10.93
C ASP A 272 7.15 10.62 -11.40
N PRO A 273 7.53 9.46 -10.84
CA PRO A 273 8.78 8.81 -11.17
C PRO A 273 8.86 8.32 -12.62
N TRP A 274 7.70 8.15 -13.28
CA TRP A 274 7.62 7.54 -14.60
C TRP A 274 7.66 8.58 -15.72
N TRP A 275 7.17 9.77 -15.45
CA TRP A 275 6.94 10.80 -16.45
C TRP A 275 7.74 12.07 -16.21
N ALA A 276 8.56 12.12 -15.17
CA ALA A 276 9.42 13.25 -14.89
C ALA A 276 8.69 14.58 -14.63
N ASN A 277 7.46 14.52 -14.11
CA ASN A 277 6.65 15.70 -13.83
C ASN A 277 5.98 15.64 -12.48
N SER A 278 5.64 16.81 -11.94
CA SER A 278 4.69 16.88 -10.84
C SER A 278 3.33 16.34 -11.30
N PRO A 279 2.73 15.37 -10.60
CA PRO A 279 1.42 14.84 -10.96
C PRO A 279 0.29 15.86 -10.72
N TRP A 280 0.57 16.95 -10.02
CA TRP A 280 -0.39 17.99 -9.65
C TRP A 280 -0.50 19.09 -10.67
N LEU A 281 0.53 19.27 -11.49
CA LEU A 281 0.64 20.36 -12.44
C LEU A 281 0.85 19.81 -13.84
N ASP A 282 0.16 20.36 -14.80
CA ASP A 282 0.28 20.21 -16.25
C ASP A 282 0.05 18.82 -16.86
N ARG A 283 0.59 17.74 -16.29
CA ARG A 283 0.61 16.47 -17.03
C ARG A 283 -0.72 15.76 -17.11
N TYR A 284 -1.48 15.79 -16.02
CA TYR A 284 -2.77 15.11 -15.91
C TYR A 284 -3.95 16.08 -15.97
N GLY A 285 -3.70 17.33 -16.35
CA GLY A 285 -4.72 18.38 -16.31
C GLY A 285 -5.26 18.66 -14.91
N ARG A 286 -4.43 18.40 -13.87
CA ARG A 286 -4.82 18.58 -12.49
C ARG A 286 -4.60 19.99 -12.03
N GLU A 287 -5.56 20.44 -11.26
CA GLU A 287 -5.49 21.71 -10.59
C GLU A 287 -4.93 21.56 -9.18
N ALA A 288 -4.28 22.61 -8.68
CA ALA A 288 -3.71 22.57 -7.32
C ALA A 288 -4.76 22.29 -6.24
N HIS A 289 -6.02 22.64 -6.46
CA HIS A 289 -7.11 22.37 -5.54
C HIS A 289 -7.47 20.86 -5.44
N ASP A 290 -7.06 20.04 -6.38
CA ASP A 290 -7.22 18.57 -6.30
C ASP A 290 -6.52 17.98 -5.08
N ILE A 291 -5.54 18.69 -4.51
CA ILE A 291 -4.90 18.32 -3.25
C ILE A 291 -5.90 18.43 -2.08
N TYR A 292 -6.80 19.37 -2.13
CA TYR A 292 -7.70 19.65 -1.01
C TYR A 292 -8.75 18.57 -0.82
N LEU A 293 -9.26 17.98 -1.90
CA LEU A 293 -10.25 16.90 -1.80
C LEU A 293 -9.69 15.67 -1.07
N PRO A 294 -8.55 15.08 -1.45
CA PRO A 294 -7.96 13.97 -0.69
C PRO A 294 -7.61 14.35 0.76
N MET A 295 -7.16 15.59 1.01
CA MET A 295 -6.86 16.06 2.36
C MET A 295 -8.10 16.29 3.21
N ALA A 296 -9.25 16.46 2.60
CA ALA A 296 -10.53 16.59 3.30
C ALA A 296 -11.16 15.24 3.64
N VAL A 297 -10.56 14.12 3.23
CA VAL A 297 -11.06 12.79 3.58
C VAL A 297 -10.89 12.55 5.07
N THR A 298 -11.99 12.20 5.72
CA THR A 298 -12.09 11.95 7.15
C THR A 298 -12.77 10.64 7.45
N ARG A 299 -12.49 10.09 8.62
CA ARG A 299 -13.28 9.00 9.21
C ARG A 299 -13.93 9.45 10.51
N ILE A 300 -15.03 8.83 10.87
CA ILE A 300 -15.68 9.01 12.16
C ILE A 300 -15.34 7.80 13.04
N ASP A 301 -14.77 8.04 14.20
CA ASP A 301 -14.44 6.98 15.15
C ASP A 301 -15.64 6.52 15.99
N ALA A 302 -15.42 5.52 16.84
CA ALA A 302 -16.44 4.95 17.70
C ALA A 302 -17.01 5.92 18.77
N ASP A 303 -16.38 7.06 18.98
CA ASP A 303 -16.83 8.11 19.91
C ASP A 303 -17.51 9.28 19.18
N GLY A 304 -17.58 9.23 17.86
CA GLY A 304 -18.19 10.26 17.01
C GLY A 304 -17.23 11.41 16.64
N ASN A 305 -15.93 11.24 16.87
CA ASN A 305 -14.96 12.27 16.54
C ASN A 305 -14.50 12.13 15.08
N VAL A 306 -14.30 13.28 14.44
CA VAL A 306 -13.64 13.35 13.13
C VAL A 306 -12.15 13.07 13.29
N LYS A 307 -11.65 12.11 12.51
CA LYS A 307 -10.23 11.75 12.48
C LYS A 307 -9.63 12.04 11.13
N LEU A 308 -8.39 12.50 11.17
CA LEU A 308 -7.55 12.83 10.03
C LEU A 308 -6.29 11.97 10.03
N PRO A 309 -5.60 11.82 8.89
CA PRO A 309 -4.34 11.09 8.86
C PRO A 309 -3.34 11.62 9.88
N THR A 310 -2.78 10.74 10.68
CA THR A 310 -1.73 11.09 11.64
C THR A 310 -0.35 11.19 10.99
N HIS A 311 -0.20 10.58 9.83
CA HIS A 311 1.03 10.54 9.06
C HIS A 311 0.75 10.99 7.62
N LEU A 312 1.64 11.82 7.09
CA LEU A 312 1.66 12.19 5.68
C LEU A 312 2.96 11.69 5.07
N THR A 313 2.87 11.01 3.96
CA THR A 313 4.01 10.51 3.20
C THR A 313 4.03 11.19 1.84
N PHE A 314 5.20 11.63 1.44
CA PHE A 314 5.44 12.19 0.11
C PHE A 314 6.31 11.22 -0.66
N LEU A 315 5.83 10.74 -1.80
CA LEU A 315 6.65 10.01 -2.72
C LEU A 315 7.21 10.99 -3.73
N THR A 316 8.51 11.15 -3.70
CA THR A 316 9.28 11.95 -4.65
C THR A 316 10.38 11.06 -5.19
N ILE A 317 10.42 10.88 -6.50
CA ILE A 317 11.52 10.23 -7.18
C ILE A 317 12.08 11.26 -8.15
N ASP A 318 13.32 11.64 -7.91
CA ASP A 318 14.02 12.60 -8.75
C ASP A 318 14.71 11.86 -9.90
N ASP A 319 14.24 12.08 -11.11
CA ASP A 319 14.87 11.62 -12.35
C ASP A 319 15.69 12.72 -13.05
N SER A 320 15.86 13.87 -12.39
CA SER A 320 16.67 14.99 -12.86
C SER A 320 18.12 14.96 -12.36
N TYR A 321 18.57 13.84 -11.81
CA TYR A 321 19.93 13.64 -11.29
C TYR A 321 20.33 14.57 -10.14
N GLY A 322 19.42 14.76 -9.20
CA GLY A 322 19.58 15.69 -8.09
C GLY A 322 19.34 17.15 -8.48
N ASN A 323 18.90 17.41 -9.71
CA ASN A 323 18.53 18.74 -10.17
C ASN A 323 17.02 18.94 -10.19
N MET A 324 16.30 18.37 -9.22
CA MET A 324 14.87 18.60 -9.12
C MET A 324 14.57 20.10 -9.16
N PRO A 325 13.71 20.57 -10.06
CA PRO A 325 13.38 21.99 -10.13
C PRO A 325 12.84 22.47 -8.77
N GLU A 326 13.34 23.57 -8.28
CA GLU A 326 12.87 24.19 -7.02
C GLU A 326 11.36 24.47 -7.05
N GLN A 327 10.82 24.60 -8.22
CA GLN A 327 9.40 24.75 -8.48
C GLN A 327 8.58 23.58 -7.95
N VAL A 328 9.02 22.32 -8.10
CA VAL A 328 8.22 21.13 -7.74
C VAL A 328 7.78 21.13 -6.26
N PRO A 329 8.67 21.25 -5.26
CA PRO A 329 8.21 21.36 -3.87
C PRO A 329 7.48 22.68 -3.60
N SER A 330 7.83 23.75 -4.28
CA SER A 330 7.20 25.05 -4.10
C SER A 330 5.76 25.11 -4.61
N GLU A 331 5.41 24.30 -5.59
CA GLU A 331 4.04 24.21 -6.11
C GLU A 331 3.13 23.41 -5.19
N VAL A 332 3.59 22.31 -4.63
CA VAL A 332 2.77 21.35 -3.89
C VAL A 332 2.68 21.70 -2.39
N ILE A 333 3.80 22.05 -1.76
CA ILE A 333 3.88 22.29 -0.31
C ILE A 333 2.90 23.35 0.19
N PRO A 334 2.73 24.53 -0.45
CA PRO A 334 1.78 25.53 0.00
C PRO A 334 0.34 25.01 0.06
N HIS A 335 -0.08 24.22 -0.93
CA HIS A 335 -1.42 23.62 -0.99
C HIS A 335 -1.62 22.56 0.09
N ILE A 336 -0.62 21.71 0.33
CA ILE A 336 -0.65 20.74 1.42
C ILE A 336 -0.76 21.41 2.78
N LEU A 337 0.03 22.48 3.00
CA LEU A 337 -0.05 23.24 4.24
C LEU A 337 -1.41 23.93 4.40
N GLN A 338 -1.98 24.45 3.33
CA GLN A 338 -3.31 25.04 3.35
C GLN A 338 -4.37 23.98 3.64
N GLY A 339 -4.35 22.84 2.95
CA GLY A 339 -5.26 21.71 3.21
C GLY A 339 -5.23 21.26 4.67
N ARG A 340 -4.04 21.19 5.28
CA ARG A 340 -3.92 20.91 6.72
C ARG A 340 -4.51 21.98 7.64
N ARG A 341 -4.39 23.23 7.27
CA ARG A 341 -4.96 24.36 8.07
C ARG A 341 -6.47 24.41 8.01
N THR A 342 -7.03 23.94 6.89
CA THR A 342 -8.47 23.92 6.64
C THR A 342 -9.05 22.51 6.72
N SER A 343 -8.34 21.58 7.39
CA SER A 343 -8.82 20.21 7.61
C SER A 343 -10.18 20.22 8.30
N PRO A 344 -11.12 19.36 7.87
CA PRO A 344 -12.44 19.28 8.48
C PRO A 344 -12.35 18.90 9.97
N ASP A 345 -13.19 19.53 10.79
CA ASP A 345 -13.42 19.21 12.19
C ASP A 345 -14.83 18.66 12.46
N GLN A 346 -15.63 18.56 11.39
CA GLN A 346 -16.97 17.98 11.38
C GLN A 346 -17.14 17.01 10.20
N PRO A 347 -18.12 16.10 10.26
CA PRO A 347 -18.44 15.24 9.12
C PRO A 347 -18.80 16.06 7.88
N GLY A 348 -18.48 15.54 6.72
CA GLY A 348 -18.88 16.15 5.45
C GLY A 348 -20.38 16.11 5.22
N LEU A 349 -20.83 16.85 4.20
CA LEU A 349 -22.24 16.87 3.79
C LEU A 349 -22.77 15.48 3.47
N ILE A 350 -21.92 14.63 2.88
CA ILE A 350 -22.24 13.26 2.53
C ILE A 350 -21.29 12.33 3.24
N VAL A 351 -21.84 11.41 4.02
CA VAL A 351 -21.11 10.42 4.80
C VAL A 351 -21.40 9.03 4.27
N TRP A 352 -20.36 8.30 3.94
CA TRP A 352 -20.48 6.90 3.56
C TRP A 352 -20.50 6.01 4.80
N VAL A 353 -21.65 5.35 5.03
CA VAL A 353 -21.75 4.29 6.01
C VAL A 353 -21.23 3.00 5.36
N TYR A 354 -20.00 2.66 5.66
CA TYR A 354 -19.31 1.55 5.02
C TYR A 354 -19.56 0.23 5.76
N PRO A 355 -20.05 -0.80 5.08
CA PRO A 355 -20.42 -2.08 5.68
C PRO A 355 -19.18 -2.97 5.94
N PHE A 356 -18.23 -2.47 6.73
CA PHE A 356 -16.94 -3.14 6.94
C PHE A 356 -17.11 -4.52 7.57
N ASP A 357 -17.87 -4.62 8.65
CA ASP A 357 -18.10 -5.88 9.35
C ASP A 357 -19.01 -6.81 8.55
N GLU A 358 -20.05 -6.28 7.97
CA GLU A 358 -21.03 -7.04 7.18
C GLU A 358 -20.36 -7.68 5.95
N TYR A 359 -19.51 -6.95 5.25
CA TYR A 359 -18.77 -7.49 4.11
C TYR A 359 -17.87 -8.67 4.51
N HIS A 360 -17.16 -8.55 5.65
CA HIS A 360 -16.36 -9.65 6.15
C HIS A 360 -17.22 -10.84 6.57
N ASP A 361 -18.35 -10.59 7.23
CA ASP A 361 -19.28 -11.63 7.64
C ASP A 361 -19.91 -12.33 6.43
N TRP A 362 -20.32 -11.59 5.42
CA TRP A 362 -20.91 -12.17 4.21
C TRP A 362 -19.90 -13.01 3.44
N ALA A 363 -18.69 -12.50 3.23
CA ALA A 363 -17.68 -13.24 2.51
C ALA A 363 -17.46 -14.65 3.07
N TYR A 364 -17.47 -14.79 4.40
CA TYR A 364 -17.15 -16.06 5.06
C TYR A 364 -18.34 -16.87 5.54
N LYS A 365 -19.50 -16.23 5.74
CA LYS A 365 -20.73 -16.89 6.24
C LYS A 365 -21.84 -16.99 5.19
N GLN A 366 -21.82 -16.12 4.17
CA GLN A 366 -22.82 -16.02 3.10
C GLN A 366 -22.12 -15.81 1.74
N PRO A 367 -21.24 -16.75 1.34
CA PRO A 367 -20.39 -16.55 0.16
C PRO A 367 -21.14 -16.41 -1.16
N GLU A 368 -22.42 -16.73 -1.19
CA GLU A 368 -23.34 -16.44 -2.32
C GLU A 368 -23.53 -14.93 -2.57
N ARG A 369 -23.22 -14.08 -1.59
CA ARG A 369 -23.29 -12.62 -1.70
C ARG A 369 -21.98 -11.98 -2.19
N ILE A 370 -21.02 -12.75 -2.61
CA ILE A 370 -19.69 -12.25 -2.96
C ILE A 370 -19.70 -11.21 -4.08
N GLU A 371 -20.64 -11.33 -5.01
CA GLU A 371 -20.84 -10.35 -6.09
C GLU A 371 -21.30 -9.00 -5.55
N GLU A 372 -22.19 -8.99 -4.55
CA GLU A 372 -22.65 -7.77 -3.90
C GLU A 372 -21.49 -7.04 -3.22
N ILE A 373 -20.61 -7.78 -2.56
CA ILE A 373 -19.39 -7.23 -1.94
C ILE A 373 -18.46 -6.64 -3.01
N TYR A 374 -18.24 -7.37 -4.08
CA TYR A 374 -17.31 -6.96 -5.13
C TYR A 374 -17.77 -5.69 -5.86
N TYR A 375 -19.06 -5.63 -6.25
CA TYR A 375 -19.58 -4.52 -7.03
C TYR A 375 -20.08 -3.34 -6.19
N GLY A 376 -20.31 -3.52 -4.90
CA GLY A 376 -20.89 -2.50 -4.04
C GLY A 376 -20.07 -1.20 -4.04
N ASP A 377 -18.79 -1.28 -3.86
CA ASP A 377 -17.91 -0.12 -3.79
C ASP A 377 -17.75 0.62 -5.13
N TRP A 378 -18.02 -0.05 -6.26
CA TRP A 378 -17.93 0.56 -7.59
C TRP A 378 -18.99 1.66 -7.82
N PHE A 379 -20.16 1.55 -7.19
CA PHE A 379 -21.16 2.61 -7.25
C PHE A 379 -20.70 3.89 -6.58
N ILE A 380 -20.04 3.77 -5.45
CA ILE A 380 -19.46 4.92 -4.72
C ILE A 380 -18.31 5.54 -5.51
N GLN A 381 -17.44 4.72 -6.07
CA GLN A 381 -16.39 5.19 -6.97
C GLN A 381 -16.93 6.02 -8.11
N GLN A 382 -17.96 5.53 -8.80
CA GLN A 382 -18.55 6.23 -9.94
C GLN A 382 -19.24 7.53 -9.50
N ALA A 383 -19.96 7.51 -8.39
CA ALA A 383 -20.61 8.69 -7.86
C ALA A 383 -19.61 9.82 -7.56
N ILE A 384 -18.45 9.48 -6.97
CA ILE A 384 -17.38 10.46 -6.71
C ILE A 384 -16.80 10.98 -8.03
N ASN A 385 -16.57 10.12 -9.02
CA ASN A 385 -16.10 10.54 -10.34
C ASN A 385 -17.08 11.47 -11.07
N ASP A 386 -18.36 11.29 -10.82
CA ASP A 386 -19.44 12.14 -11.37
C ASP A 386 -19.64 13.43 -10.56
N GLY A 387 -18.77 13.70 -9.57
CA GLY A 387 -18.78 14.92 -8.79
C GLY A 387 -19.57 14.89 -7.49
N PHE A 388 -19.94 13.70 -7.00
CA PHE A 388 -20.62 13.56 -5.72
C PHE A 388 -19.65 13.89 -4.57
N PRO A 389 -19.92 14.92 -3.73
CA PRO A 389 -18.93 15.44 -2.79
C PRO A 389 -18.82 14.59 -1.52
N MET A 390 -18.40 13.34 -1.67
CA MET A 390 -18.22 12.39 -0.57
C MET A 390 -16.78 12.37 -0.13
N ASN A 391 -16.53 12.73 1.12
CA ASN A 391 -15.20 12.76 1.73
C ASN A 391 -15.15 12.23 3.16
N THR A 392 -16.25 11.72 3.68
CA THR A 392 -16.33 11.23 5.06
C THR A 392 -16.86 9.80 5.06
N VAL A 393 -16.25 8.95 5.87
CA VAL A 393 -16.64 7.56 6.07
C VAL A 393 -16.83 7.25 7.55
N VAL A 394 -17.79 6.40 7.83
CA VAL A 394 -17.98 5.74 9.13
C VAL A 394 -18.25 4.26 8.87
N SER A 395 -17.67 3.36 9.66
CA SER A 395 -18.07 1.95 9.59
C SER A 395 -19.51 1.77 10.10
N SER A 396 -20.22 0.79 9.55
CA SER A 396 -21.56 0.44 10.04
C SER A 396 -21.59 0.15 11.53
N GLY A 397 -20.56 -0.52 12.06
CA GLY A 397 -20.44 -0.78 13.50
C GLY A 397 -20.35 0.49 14.34
N ASN A 398 -19.49 1.43 13.97
CA ASN A 398 -19.39 2.73 14.64
C ASN A 398 -20.68 3.55 14.48
N PHE A 399 -21.26 3.55 13.28
CA PHE A 399 -22.52 4.24 13.03
C PHE A 399 -23.64 3.74 13.93
N THR A 400 -23.86 2.42 14.00
CA THR A 400 -24.89 1.82 14.84
C THR A 400 -24.69 2.18 16.31
N LYS A 401 -23.45 2.06 16.81
CA LYS A 401 -23.12 2.44 18.18
C LYS A 401 -23.47 3.90 18.47
N LEU A 402 -23.11 4.83 17.60
CA LEU A 402 -23.37 6.26 17.78
C LEU A 402 -24.88 6.57 17.78
N MET A 403 -25.65 5.89 16.94
CA MET A 403 -27.10 6.04 16.92
C MET A 403 -27.75 5.49 18.20
N GLU A 404 -27.33 4.33 18.70
CA GLU A 404 -27.80 3.75 19.97
C GLU A 404 -27.47 4.64 21.18
N GLU A 405 -26.32 5.31 21.15
CA GLU A 405 -25.91 6.28 22.19
C GLU A 405 -26.61 7.65 22.05
N GLY A 406 -27.43 7.85 21.01
CA GLY A 406 -28.15 9.11 20.77
C GLY A 406 -27.21 10.29 20.42
N LYS A 407 -26.10 10.00 19.76
CA LYS A 407 -25.16 11.05 19.31
C LYS A 407 -25.73 11.80 18.09
N ASN A 408 -25.53 13.10 18.07
CA ASN A 408 -25.95 13.99 16.98
C ASN A 408 -24.83 14.23 15.96
N THR A 409 -23.94 13.25 15.80
CA THR A 409 -22.74 13.38 14.95
C THR A 409 -23.09 13.68 13.49
N PHE A 410 -24.23 13.20 13.01
CA PHE A 410 -24.62 13.24 11.61
C PHE A 410 -25.83 14.14 11.31
N ASP A 411 -26.25 15.01 12.24
CA ASP A 411 -27.47 15.82 12.11
C ASP A 411 -27.51 16.71 10.86
N GLU A 412 -26.34 17.13 10.36
CA GLU A 412 -26.20 17.96 9.17
C GLU A 412 -25.72 17.18 7.93
N SER A 413 -25.67 15.85 8.01
CA SER A 413 -25.13 15.01 6.95
C SER A 413 -26.21 14.17 6.26
N ILE A 414 -25.97 13.89 4.99
CA ILE A 414 -26.71 12.90 4.20
C ILE A 414 -25.95 11.58 4.29
N LEU A 415 -26.59 10.56 4.84
CA LEU A 415 -25.99 9.24 4.97
C LEU A 415 -26.23 8.44 3.70
N VAL A 416 -25.19 7.79 3.22
CA VAL A 416 -25.25 6.90 2.06
C VAL A 416 -24.75 5.53 2.47
N SER A 417 -25.59 4.53 2.29
CA SER A 417 -25.23 3.11 2.39
C SER A 417 -25.67 2.40 1.12
N ILE A 418 -24.83 1.50 0.64
CA ILE A 418 -25.15 0.65 -0.51
C ILE A 418 -25.67 -0.72 -0.08
N VAL A 419 -25.67 -0.97 1.22
CA VAL A 419 -26.08 -2.23 1.84
C VAL A 419 -27.23 -1.95 2.80
N PRO A 420 -28.48 -2.28 2.42
CA PRO A 420 -29.65 -2.00 3.27
C PRO A 420 -29.58 -2.66 4.65
N ASP A 421 -28.91 -3.80 4.74
CA ASP A 421 -28.83 -4.60 5.97
C ASP A 421 -27.74 -4.13 6.94
N ALA A 422 -26.95 -3.13 6.55
CA ALA A 422 -25.82 -2.64 7.37
C ALA A 422 -26.28 -1.65 8.44
N GLY A 423 -27.13 -2.07 9.36
CA GLY A 423 -27.60 -1.22 10.48
C GLY A 423 -28.43 -0.02 10.01
N SER A 424 -29.05 -0.10 8.85
CA SER A 424 -29.80 0.99 8.22
C SER A 424 -31.31 0.90 8.42
N GLU A 425 -31.82 -0.12 9.12
CA GLU A 425 -33.23 -0.25 9.49
C GLU A 425 -33.56 0.46 10.82
#